data_8e481d65a07d2abf315c3a8327a591a3
#
_entry.id   8e481d65a07d2abf315c3a8327a591a3
#
_cell.length_a   1.000
_cell.length_b   1.000
_cell.length_c   1.000
_cell.angle_alpha   90.00
_cell.angle_beta   90.00
_cell.angle_gamma   90.00
#
_symmetry.space_group_name_H-M   'P 1'
#
loop_
_entity.id
_entity.type
_entity.pdbx_description
1 polymer ?
#
loop_
_entity_poly.entity_id
_entity_poly.type
_entity_poly.pdbx_seq_one_letter_code
_entity_poly.pdbx_strand_id
1 'polypeptide(L)'
;SMTRFLRWGLVLVMAVVLTSCSPIYRWHQKLTLIVTTPAGEVSGSSVSEVAIQHPRRWENPLADVARKSDQRGEAVMVEVAPGKYLFALLQESNQLLAFKTFFNVVNPTEEQSRALTRKAWTATLPAELYPMLVTFGDVARPESVMQVDPANLAASFGPGYALKAITLTITDEPVTKGNVEKVLPWLEAVGRERCCLIPNADWGANEAQNEVSPSDFSTELYK
;
A
#
# COMPACT_ATOMS: atom_id res chain seq x y z
N SER A 1 -11.53 13.57 -56.08
CA SER A 1 -10.64 14.24 -55.14
C SER A 1 -11.25 14.41 -53.72
N MET A 2 -12.57 14.54 -53.61
CA MET A 2 -13.32 14.69 -52.37
C MET A 2 -13.16 13.49 -51.39
N THR A 3 -13.09 12.28 -51.94
CA THR A 3 -12.88 11.02 -51.16
C THR A 3 -11.50 10.94 -50.52
N ARG A 4 -10.47 11.57 -51.07
CA ARG A 4 -9.10 11.61 -50.48
C ARG A 4 -9.06 12.55 -49.29
N PHE A 5 -9.69 13.71 -49.34
CA PHE A 5 -9.78 14.65 -48.19
C PHE A 5 -10.58 14.06 -47.02
N LEU A 6 -11.68 13.32 -47.32
CA LEU A 6 -12.46 12.65 -46.31
C LEU A 6 -11.66 11.57 -45.58
N ARG A 7 -10.85 10.78 -46.32
CA ARG A 7 -9.97 9.75 -45.75
C ARG A 7 -8.88 10.36 -44.85
N TRP A 8 -8.26 11.46 -45.27
CA TRP A 8 -7.25 12.16 -44.47
C TRP A 8 -7.84 12.83 -43.23
N GLY A 9 -9.05 13.37 -43.32
CA GLY A 9 -9.79 13.93 -42.17
C GLY A 9 -10.12 12.85 -41.14
N LEU A 10 -10.52 11.66 -41.58
CA LEU A 10 -10.84 10.52 -40.71
C LEU A 10 -9.59 9.98 -39.99
N VAL A 11 -8.45 9.91 -40.69
CA VAL A 11 -7.17 9.49 -40.10
C VAL A 11 -6.68 10.50 -39.07
N LEU A 12 -6.87 11.80 -39.33
CA LEU A 12 -6.44 12.86 -38.40
C LEU A 12 -7.31 12.89 -37.14
N VAL A 13 -8.62 12.69 -37.27
CA VAL A 13 -9.55 12.57 -36.12
C VAL A 13 -9.23 11.32 -35.31
N MET A 14 -8.93 10.19 -35.96
CA MET A 14 -8.57 8.95 -35.27
C MET A 14 -7.22 9.06 -34.54
N ALA A 15 -6.25 9.80 -35.10
CA ALA A 15 -4.98 10.07 -34.44
C ALA A 15 -5.14 10.97 -33.21
N VAL A 16 -6.05 11.96 -33.23
CA VAL A 16 -6.35 12.83 -32.08
C VAL A 16 -7.02 12.05 -30.96
N VAL A 17 -7.91 11.11 -31.27
CA VAL A 17 -8.59 10.28 -30.25
C VAL A 17 -7.62 9.32 -29.54
N LEU A 18 -6.59 8.84 -30.24
CA LEU A 18 -5.57 7.93 -29.65
C LEU A 18 -4.59 8.64 -28.69
N THR A 19 -4.52 9.95 -28.72
CA THR A 19 -3.63 10.74 -27.81
C THR A 19 -4.36 11.26 -26.56
N SER A 20 -5.64 10.95 -26.37
CA SER A 20 -6.49 11.50 -25.33
C SER A 20 -6.36 10.82 -23.96
N CYS A 21 -5.69 9.67 -23.83
CA CYS A 21 -5.61 8.98 -22.55
C CYS A 21 -4.56 9.62 -21.64
N SER A 22 -4.97 9.94 -20.40
CA SER A 22 -4.05 10.34 -19.33
C SER A 22 -3.10 9.19 -19.00
N PRO A 23 -1.78 9.42 -18.94
CA PRO A 23 -0.81 8.36 -18.68
C PRO A 23 -0.98 7.79 -17.27
N ILE A 24 -0.92 6.46 -17.17
CA ILE A 24 -0.93 5.71 -15.92
C ILE A 24 0.42 5.02 -15.80
N TYR A 25 1.11 5.26 -14.68
CA TYR A 25 2.36 4.61 -14.32
C TYR A 25 2.10 3.57 -13.25
N ARG A 26 2.67 2.36 -13.41
CA ARG A 26 2.54 1.25 -12.48
C ARG A 26 3.92 0.73 -12.13
N TRP A 27 4.12 0.42 -10.84
CA TRP A 27 5.32 -0.26 -10.36
C TRP A 27 4.97 -1.19 -9.22
N HIS A 28 5.84 -2.16 -8.98
CA HIS A 28 5.76 -2.99 -7.79
C HIS A 28 6.74 -2.47 -6.74
N GLN A 29 6.27 -2.42 -5.51
CA GLN A 29 7.09 -2.05 -4.36
C GLN A 29 7.01 -3.14 -3.29
N LYS A 30 8.18 -3.58 -2.85
CA LYS A 30 8.35 -4.58 -1.78
C LYS A 30 8.68 -3.86 -0.49
N LEU A 31 7.85 -4.03 0.51
CA LEU A 31 8.12 -3.57 1.87
C LEU A 31 8.58 -4.77 2.69
N THR A 32 9.70 -4.61 3.42
CA THR A 32 10.27 -5.66 4.26
C THR A 32 10.45 -5.13 5.68
N LEU A 33 9.86 -5.82 6.65
CA LEU A 33 10.05 -5.58 8.06
C LEU A 33 11.11 -6.52 8.61
N ILE A 34 12.04 -6.01 9.40
CA ILE A 34 13.06 -6.77 10.09
C ILE A 34 12.90 -6.52 11.59
N VAL A 35 12.67 -7.58 12.35
CA VAL A 35 12.37 -7.52 13.78
C VAL A 35 13.39 -8.34 14.55
N THR A 36 13.99 -7.76 15.56
CA THR A 36 14.78 -8.46 16.56
C THR A 36 13.84 -9.12 17.57
N THR A 37 14.07 -10.38 17.88
CA THR A 37 13.32 -11.13 18.89
C THR A 37 14.28 -11.82 19.86
N PRO A 38 13.84 -12.29 21.03
CA PRO A 38 14.67 -13.07 21.94
C PRO A 38 15.27 -14.34 21.33
N ALA A 39 14.62 -14.89 20.28
CA ALA A 39 15.07 -16.08 19.57
C ALA A 39 15.99 -15.78 18.37
N GLY A 40 16.23 -14.51 18.06
CA GLY A 40 16.99 -14.06 16.91
C GLY A 40 16.22 -13.08 16.03
N GLU A 41 16.74 -12.80 14.85
CA GLU A 41 16.13 -11.88 13.90
C GLU A 41 15.14 -12.62 13.01
N VAL A 42 13.97 -12.04 12.82
CA VAL A 42 12.93 -12.51 11.89
C VAL A 42 12.55 -11.40 10.92
N SER A 43 12.08 -11.77 9.73
CA SER A 43 11.64 -10.81 8.74
C SER A 43 10.41 -11.28 7.98
N GLY A 44 9.65 -10.35 7.46
CA GLY A 44 8.55 -10.60 6.54
C GLY A 44 8.49 -9.52 5.48
N SER A 45 7.97 -9.84 4.32
CA SER A 45 7.84 -8.90 3.21
C SER A 45 6.56 -9.12 2.44
N SER A 46 6.07 -8.04 1.83
CA SER A 46 4.96 -8.07 0.89
C SER A 46 5.26 -7.16 -0.30
N VAL A 47 4.84 -7.58 -1.48
CA VAL A 47 4.93 -6.80 -2.72
C VAL A 47 3.54 -6.26 -3.05
N SER A 48 3.43 -4.94 -3.21
CA SER A 48 2.22 -4.29 -3.69
C SER A 48 2.45 -3.62 -5.04
N GLU A 49 1.42 -3.61 -5.89
CA GLU A 49 1.37 -2.76 -7.08
C GLU A 49 0.81 -1.40 -6.69
N VAL A 50 1.47 -0.34 -7.14
CA VAL A 50 0.95 1.03 -7.06
C VAL A 50 0.77 1.55 -8.48
N ALA A 51 -0.38 2.17 -8.73
CA ALA A 51 -0.70 2.86 -9.96
C ALA A 51 -0.96 4.34 -9.68
N ILE A 52 -0.40 5.23 -10.49
CA ILE A 52 -0.68 6.66 -10.44
C ILE A 52 -1.06 7.18 -11.80
N GLN A 53 -2.13 7.94 -11.88
CA GLN A 53 -2.59 8.60 -13.08
C GLN A 53 -2.29 10.09 -13.00
N HIS A 54 -1.64 10.63 -14.04
CA HIS A 54 -1.39 12.05 -14.20
C HIS A 54 -2.40 12.61 -15.23
N PRO A 55 -3.49 13.28 -14.75
CA PRO A 55 -4.47 13.88 -15.66
C PRO A 55 -3.83 15.02 -16.46
N ARG A 56 -4.26 15.19 -17.72
CA ARG A 56 -3.80 16.29 -18.57
C ARG A 56 -4.51 17.58 -18.18
N ARG A 57 -3.83 18.73 -18.26
CA ARG A 57 -4.37 20.04 -17.90
C ARG A 57 -5.67 20.40 -18.63
N TRP A 58 -5.83 19.95 -19.87
CA TRP A 58 -7.05 20.21 -20.63
C TRP A 58 -8.24 19.33 -20.20
N GLU A 59 -7.99 18.18 -19.57
CA GLU A 59 -9.02 17.29 -19.01
C GLU A 59 -9.54 17.82 -17.67
N ASN A 60 -8.64 18.44 -16.90
CA ASN A 60 -8.97 19.01 -15.61
C ASN A 60 -8.05 20.20 -15.31
N PRO A 61 -8.61 21.44 -15.23
CA PRO A 61 -7.83 22.61 -14.85
C PRO A 61 -7.15 22.50 -13.48
N LEU A 62 -7.67 21.60 -12.61
CA LEU A 62 -7.11 21.26 -11.29
C LEU A 62 -6.26 19.98 -11.34
N ALA A 63 -5.71 19.63 -12.49
CA ALA A 63 -4.95 18.39 -12.72
C ALA A 63 -3.82 18.16 -11.72
N ASP A 64 -3.20 19.21 -11.21
CA ASP A 64 -2.13 19.11 -10.22
C ASP A 64 -2.62 18.64 -8.84
N VAL A 65 -3.95 18.68 -8.59
CA VAL A 65 -4.58 18.31 -7.32
C VAL A 65 -5.36 17.00 -7.42
N ALA A 66 -5.81 16.61 -8.61
CA ALA A 66 -6.75 15.49 -8.84
C ALA A 66 -6.06 14.22 -9.36
N ARG A 67 -4.85 13.90 -8.88
CA ARG A 67 -4.21 12.61 -9.20
C ARG A 67 -5.03 11.47 -8.62
N LYS A 68 -5.26 10.46 -9.43
CA LYS A 68 -5.80 9.18 -8.96
C LYS A 68 -4.63 8.23 -8.71
N SER A 69 -4.59 7.67 -7.52
CA SER A 69 -3.68 6.59 -7.17
C SER A 69 -4.48 5.37 -6.73
N ASP A 70 -3.92 4.20 -6.96
CA ASP A 70 -4.48 2.91 -6.57
C ASP A 70 -3.37 2.01 -6.05
N GLN A 71 -3.68 1.15 -5.10
CA GLN A 71 -2.75 0.18 -4.54
C GLN A 71 -3.40 -1.18 -4.45
N ARG A 72 -2.65 -2.22 -4.85
CA ARG A 72 -3.09 -3.61 -4.81
C ARG A 72 -2.04 -4.47 -4.14
N GLY A 73 -2.48 -5.39 -3.28
CA GLY A 73 -1.62 -6.31 -2.55
C GLY A 73 -2.16 -6.60 -1.17
N GLU A 74 -1.27 -7.03 -0.29
CA GLU A 74 -1.58 -7.32 1.12
C GLU A 74 -0.56 -6.66 2.06
N ALA A 75 -0.96 -6.49 3.32
CA ALA A 75 -0.10 -6.01 4.40
C ALA A 75 1.14 -6.90 4.54
N VAL A 76 2.24 -6.30 4.99
CA VAL A 76 3.39 -7.10 5.43
C VAL A 76 3.03 -7.81 6.73
N MET A 77 3.36 -9.08 6.82
CA MET A 77 3.14 -9.91 7.99
C MET A 77 4.46 -10.54 8.44
N VAL A 78 4.75 -10.45 9.73
CA VAL A 78 5.90 -11.09 10.38
C VAL A 78 5.41 -11.90 11.56
N GLU A 79 5.68 -13.19 11.59
CA GLU A 79 5.49 -14.01 12.78
C GLU A 79 6.68 -13.75 13.73
N VAL A 80 6.44 -12.96 14.77
CA VAL A 80 7.49 -12.55 15.72
C VAL A 80 7.69 -13.53 16.86
N ALA A 81 6.67 -14.33 17.14
CA ALA A 81 6.70 -15.50 18.04
C ALA A 81 5.59 -16.46 17.59
N PRO A 82 5.61 -17.74 18.00
CA PRO A 82 4.58 -18.70 17.59
C PRO A 82 3.16 -18.17 17.82
N GLY A 83 2.38 -18.01 16.74
CA GLY A 83 1.02 -17.48 16.74
C GLY A 83 0.89 -15.98 17.03
N LYS A 84 1.99 -15.23 17.14
CA LYS A 84 2.00 -13.79 17.33
C LYS A 84 2.55 -13.10 16.09
N TYR A 85 1.75 -12.21 15.52
CA TYR A 85 2.06 -11.56 14.25
C TYR A 85 2.12 -10.04 14.40
N LEU A 86 3.07 -9.44 13.72
CA LEU A 86 3.18 -8.00 13.48
C LEU A 86 2.77 -7.75 12.02
N PHE A 87 1.84 -6.81 11.81
CA PHE A 87 1.38 -6.39 10.49
C PHE A 87 1.79 -4.95 10.23
N ALA A 88 2.28 -4.66 9.01
CA ALA A 88 2.40 -3.30 8.50
C ALA A 88 1.33 -3.09 7.43
N LEU A 89 0.41 -2.18 7.69
CA LEU A 89 -0.83 -2.03 6.94
C LEU A 89 -0.64 -1.35 5.58
N LEU A 90 -1.53 -1.68 4.65
CA LEU A 90 -1.71 -0.95 3.39
C LEU A 90 -2.58 0.28 3.64
N GLN A 91 -1.99 1.46 3.75
CA GLN A 91 -2.74 2.71 3.91
C GLN A 91 -2.64 3.55 2.64
N GLU A 92 -3.62 4.45 2.41
CA GLU A 92 -3.58 5.38 1.28
C GLU A 92 -2.29 6.22 1.24
N SER A 93 -1.73 6.55 2.41
CA SER A 93 -0.43 7.23 2.53
C SER A 93 0.72 6.45 1.88
N ASN A 94 0.62 5.12 1.79
CA ASN A 94 1.63 4.24 1.21
C ASN A 94 1.67 4.30 -0.32
N GLN A 95 0.64 4.81 -0.97
CA GLN A 95 0.62 5.04 -2.42
C GLN A 95 1.67 6.08 -2.84
N LEU A 96 2.02 7.01 -1.96
CA LEU A 96 3.08 7.99 -2.16
C LEU A 96 4.40 7.64 -1.49
N LEU A 97 4.48 6.47 -0.84
CA LEU A 97 5.65 6.07 -0.06
C LEU A 97 6.95 6.09 -0.87
N ALA A 98 6.93 5.52 -2.09
CA ALA A 98 8.10 5.51 -2.97
C ALA A 98 8.55 6.94 -3.34
N PHE A 99 7.61 7.85 -3.58
CA PHE A 99 7.95 9.24 -3.90
C PHE A 99 8.54 9.99 -2.71
N LYS A 100 7.97 9.80 -1.52
CA LYS A 100 8.52 10.38 -0.28
C LYS A 100 9.91 9.82 0.01
N THR A 101 10.09 8.50 -0.17
CA THR A 101 11.35 7.82 0.13
C THR A 101 12.47 8.18 -0.84
N PHE A 102 12.22 8.12 -2.15
CA PHE A 102 13.28 8.26 -3.16
C PHE A 102 13.46 9.67 -3.71
N PHE A 103 12.43 10.51 -3.62
CA PHE A 103 12.45 11.87 -4.18
C PHE A 103 12.13 12.97 -3.16
N ASN A 104 11.72 12.61 -1.94
CA ASN A 104 11.29 13.55 -0.90
C ASN A 104 10.16 14.48 -1.36
N VAL A 105 9.17 13.94 -2.08
CA VAL A 105 8.04 14.72 -2.62
C VAL A 105 6.69 14.08 -2.27
N VAL A 106 5.68 14.94 -2.10
CA VAL A 106 4.27 14.55 -1.93
C VAL A 106 3.43 14.79 -3.19
N ASN A 107 3.95 15.61 -4.12
CA ASN A 107 3.33 15.92 -5.40
C ASN A 107 4.27 15.48 -6.53
N PRO A 108 4.29 14.18 -6.89
CA PRO A 108 5.22 13.66 -7.88
C PRO A 108 4.91 14.17 -9.28
N THR A 109 5.97 14.41 -10.05
CA THR A 109 5.89 14.69 -11.48
C THR A 109 5.71 13.40 -12.28
N GLU A 110 5.29 13.55 -13.54
CA GLU A 110 5.22 12.42 -14.47
C GLU A 110 6.60 11.76 -14.69
N GLU A 111 7.68 12.56 -14.72
CA GLU A 111 9.04 12.06 -14.85
C GLU A 111 9.47 11.19 -13.67
N GLN A 112 9.14 11.60 -12.43
CA GLN A 112 9.40 10.80 -11.23
C GLN A 112 8.61 9.50 -11.25
N SER A 113 7.35 9.52 -11.67
CA SER A 113 6.54 8.31 -11.85
C SER A 113 7.16 7.36 -12.87
N ARG A 114 7.62 7.90 -14.00
CA ARG A 114 8.32 7.13 -15.04
C ARG A 114 9.63 6.54 -14.52
N ALA A 115 10.37 7.25 -13.65
CA ALA A 115 11.62 6.77 -13.07
C ALA A 115 11.40 5.52 -12.21
N LEU A 116 10.30 5.45 -11.44
CA LEU A 116 9.94 4.26 -10.65
C LEU A 116 9.63 3.02 -11.51
N THR A 117 9.19 3.21 -12.76
CA THR A 117 8.91 2.08 -13.67
C THR A 117 10.17 1.53 -14.37
N ARG A 118 11.32 2.18 -14.25
CA ARG A 118 12.51 1.89 -15.08
C ARG A 118 13.72 1.40 -14.31
N LYS A 119 13.79 1.63 -13.00
CA LYS A 119 14.96 1.35 -12.17
C LYS A 119 14.57 0.62 -10.92
N ALA A 120 15.43 -0.30 -10.49
CA ALA A 120 15.40 -0.83 -9.13
C ALA A 120 15.88 0.27 -8.16
N TRP A 121 15.09 0.51 -7.12
CA TRP A 121 15.39 1.43 -6.04
C TRP A 121 15.30 0.68 -4.73
N THR A 122 16.18 0.96 -3.79
CA THR A 122 16.12 0.39 -2.44
C THR A 122 16.55 1.42 -1.43
N ALA A 123 15.79 1.55 -0.35
CA ALA A 123 16.14 2.39 0.79
C ALA A 123 15.54 1.85 2.09
N THR A 124 16.21 2.13 3.20
CA THR A 124 15.62 1.99 4.53
C THR A 124 14.74 3.19 4.80
N LEU A 125 13.51 2.95 5.25
CA LEU A 125 12.59 4.02 5.59
C LEU A 125 13.04 4.74 6.86
N PRO A 126 12.96 6.06 6.89
CA PRO A 126 13.01 6.81 8.15
C PRO A 126 11.71 6.61 8.94
N ALA A 127 11.76 6.78 10.26
CA ALA A 127 10.64 6.45 11.15
C ALA A 127 9.33 7.19 10.83
N GLU A 128 9.44 8.42 10.34
CA GLU A 128 8.29 9.25 9.93
C GLU A 128 7.54 8.72 8.69
N LEU A 129 8.13 7.78 7.96
CA LEU A 129 7.51 7.12 6.81
C LEU A 129 7.06 5.68 7.10
N TYR A 130 7.15 5.24 8.34
CA TYR A 130 6.67 3.91 8.71
C TYR A 130 5.15 3.82 8.52
N PRO A 131 4.66 2.74 7.90
CA PRO A 131 3.23 2.45 7.89
C PRO A 131 2.75 2.17 9.32
N MET A 132 1.43 2.25 9.54
CA MET A 132 0.84 1.82 10.79
C MET A 132 1.16 0.36 11.04
N LEU A 133 1.67 0.07 12.23
CA LEU A 133 1.93 -1.28 12.70
C LEU A 133 0.82 -1.71 13.65
N VAL A 134 0.31 -2.93 13.46
CA VAL A 134 -0.70 -3.52 14.34
C VAL A 134 -0.38 -4.97 14.68
N THR A 135 -0.95 -5.43 15.78
CA THR A 135 -0.98 -6.84 16.19
C THR A 135 -2.38 -7.20 16.68
N PHE A 136 -2.61 -8.46 16.94
CA PHE A 136 -3.86 -8.97 17.53
C PHE A 136 -3.54 -9.70 18.83
N GLY A 137 -4.36 -9.46 19.84
CA GLY A 137 -4.35 -10.28 21.06
C GLY A 137 -4.70 -11.74 20.76
N ASP A 138 -5.64 -11.92 19.81
CA ASP A 138 -6.03 -13.21 19.23
C ASP A 138 -6.34 -12.99 17.74
N VAL A 139 -5.60 -13.63 16.85
CA VAL A 139 -5.77 -13.52 15.39
C VAL A 139 -7.14 -13.99 14.88
N ALA A 140 -7.86 -14.79 15.65
CA ALA A 140 -9.23 -15.20 15.32
C ALA A 140 -10.29 -14.13 15.66
N ARG A 141 -9.90 -13.07 16.37
CA ARG A 141 -10.79 -12.05 16.89
C ARG A 141 -10.39 -10.65 16.40
N PRO A 142 -11.08 -10.11 15.36
CA PRO A 142 -10.77 -8.81 14.79
C PRO A 142 -10.80 -7.66 15.82
N GLU A 143 -11.67 -7.73 16.81
CA GLU A 143 -11.78 -6.76 17.89
C GLU A 143 -10.54 -6.70 18.82
N SER A 144 -9.66 -7.69 18.75
CA SER A 144 -8.40 -7.71 19.53
C SER A 144 -7.25 -6.96 18.86
N VAL A 145 -7.51 -6.24 17.78
CA VAL A 145 -6.50 -5.41 17.09
C VAL A 145 -5.95 -4.34 18.03
N MET A 146 -4.63 -4.19 18.02
CA MET A 146 -3.91 -3.17 18.80
C MET A 146 -2.83 -2.52 17.94
N GLN A 147 -2.70 -1.21 18.04
CA GLN A 147 -1.59 -0.50 17.42
C GLN A 147 -0.28 -0.83 18.14
N VAL A 148 0.78 -0.98 17.36
CA VAL A 148 2.13 -1.23 17.87
C VAL A 148 2.99 0.01 17.65
N ASP A 149 3.60 0.49 18.73
CA ASP A 149 4.59 1.56 18.64
C ASP A 149 5.89 1.02 18.02
N PRO A 150 6.28 1.50 16.82
CA PRO A 150 7.52 1.06 16.18
C PRO A 150 8.79 1.35 17.00
N ALA A 151 8.74 2.35 17.90
CA ALA A 151 9.86 2.66 18.79
C ALA A 151 9.89 1.75 20.02
N ASN A 152 8.82 1.04 20.35
CA ASN A 152 8.70 0.21 21.55
C ASN A 152 7.90 -1.07 21.33
N LEU A 153 8.40 -1.98 20.50
CA LEU A 153 7.76 -3.28 20.28
C LEU A 153 7.67 -4.11 21.57
N ALA A 154 8.57 -3.87 22.51
CA ALA A 154 8.56 -4.58 23.80
C ALA A 154 7.27 -4.35 24.60
N ALA A 155 6.60 -3.21 24.43
CA ALA A 155 5.31 -2.95 25.05
C ALA A 155 4.22 -3.92 24.57
N SER A 156 4.27 -4.37 23.31
CA SER A 156 3.28 -5.27 22.72
C SER A 156 3.67 -6.75 22.81
N PHE A 157 4.96 -7.06 22.72
CA PHE A 157 5.45 -8.45 22.59
C PHE A 157 6.27 -8.93 23.78
N GLY A 158 6.73 -8.03 24.64
CA GLY A 158 7.58 -8.33 25.78
C GLY A 158 9.06 -7.95 25.56
N PRO A 159 9.89 -8.14 26.57
CA PRO A 159 11.31 -7.77 26.51
C PRO A 159 12.06 -8.49 25.39
N GLY A 160 12.99 -7.79 24.73
CA GLY A 160 13.84 -8.34 23.66
C GLY A 160 13.23 -8.22 22.25
N TYR A 161 12.03 -7.65 22.11
CA TYR A 161 11.44 -7.34 20.82
C TYR A 161 11.72 -5.90 20.42
N ALA A 162 12.25 -5.69 19.22
CA ALA A 162 12.52 -4.37 18.65
C ALA A 162 12.38 -4.38 17.14
N LEU A 163 11.83 -3.31 16.56
CA LEU A 163 11.87 -3.09 15.12
C LEU A 163 13.29 -2.67 14.73
N LYS A 164 13.95 -3.48 13.91
CA LYS A 164 15.31 -3.18 13.45
C LYS A 164 15.32 -2.24 12.26
N ALA A 165 14.48 -2.51 11.26
CA ALA A 165 14.38 -1.69 10.06
C ALA A 165 13.09 -2.01 9.30
N ILE A 166 12.63 -1.04 8.51
CA ILE A 166 11.70 -1.24 7.41
C ILE A 166 12.38 -0.78 6.13
N THR A 167 12.44 -1.64 5.10
CA THR A 167 13.04 -1.32 3.81
C THR A 167 12.01 -1.31 2.71
N LEU A 168 12.16 -0.39 1.76
CA LEU A 168 11.35 -0.28 0.56
C LEU A 168 12.21 -0.56 -0.66
N THR A 169 11.78 -1.49 -1.52
CA THR A 169 12.45 -1.83 -2.78
C THR A 169 11.46 -1.78 -3.92
N ILE A 170 11.81 -1.09 -5.01
CA ILE A 170 11.10 -1.20 -6.29
C ILE A 170 11.61 -2.46 -6.98
N THR A 171 10.69 -3.34 -7.39
CA THR A 171 10.99 -4.71 -7.84
C THR A 171 10.06 -5.14 -8.98
N ASP A 172 10.46 -6.19 -9.70
CA ASP A 172 9.61 -6.86 -10.69
C ASP A 172 8.94 -8.14 -10.12
N GLU A 173 9.11 -8.41 -8.81
CA GLU A 173 8.45 -9.54 -8.16
C GLU A 173 6.93 -9.42 -8.26
N PRO A 174 6.19 -10.54 -8.38
CA PRO A 174 4.74 -10.52 -8.45
C PRO A 174 4.12 -10.00 -7.14
N VAL A 175 2.95 -9.37 -7.26
CA VAL A 175 2.17 -8.87 -6.11
C VAL A 175 1.85 -10.02 -5.15
N THR A 176 2.14 -9.82 -3.87
CA THR A 176 1.84 -10.78 -2.81
C THR A 176 0.35 -10.75 -2.49
N LYS A 177 -0.26 -11.93 -2.35
CA LYS A 177 -1.68 -12.10 -2.03
C LYS A 177 -1.97 -13.45 -1.41
N GLY A 178 -3.01 -13.49 -0.58
CA GLY A 178 -3.54 -14.73 -0.01
C GLY A 178 -2.77 -15.25 1.20
N ASN A 179 -1.77 -14.55 1.72
CA ASN A 179 -1.04 -14.97 2.91
C ASN A 179 -1.69 -14.43 4.19
N VAL A 180 -2.15 -13.19 4.17
CA VAL A 180 -2.79 -12.56 5.32
C VAL A 180 -4.11 -13.26 5.64
N GLU A 181 -4.89 -13.64 4.64
CA GLU A 181 -6.16 -14.36 4.80
C GLU A 181 -5.99 -15.74 5.45
N LYS A 182 -4.82 -16.38 5.30
CA LYS A 182 -4.52 -17.67 5.97
C LYS A 182 -4.37 -17.51 7.48
N VAL A 183 -3.93 -16.34 7.94
CA VAL A 183 -3.71 -16.03 9.36
C VAL A 183 -4.93 -15.34 9.97
N LEU A 184 -5.65 -14.54 9.18
CA LEU A 184 -6.85 -13.82 9.58
C LEU A 184 -8.09 -14.41 8.86
N PRO A 185 -8.63 -15.55 9.30
CA PRO A 185 -9.67 -16.29 8.56
C PRO A 185 -11.00 -15.54 8.47
N TRP A 186 -11.25 -14.58 9.35
CA TRP A 186 -12.43 -13.72 9.35
C TRP A 186 -12.36 -12.60 8.29
N LEU A 187 -11.18 -12.31 7.75
CA LEU A 187 -10.94 -11.13 6.92
C LEU A 187 -11.81 -11.13 5.65
N GLU A 188 -11.96 -12.27 5.00
CA GLU A 188 -12.79 -12.39 3.80
C GLU A 188 -14.29 -12.16 4.11
N ALA A 189 -14.78 -12.68 5.23
CA ALA A 189 -16.18 -12.50 5.63
C ALA A 189 -16.48 -11.05 6.05
N VAL A 190 -15.59 -10.43 6.83
CA VAL A 190 -15.75 -9.05 7.31
C VAL A 190 -15.51 -8.05 6.18
N GLY A 191 -14.57 -8.31 5.29
CA GLY A 191 -14.19 -7.41 4.19
C GLY A 191 -15.32 -7.11 3.21
N ARG A 192 -16.26 -8.03 3.03
CA ARG A 192 -17.41 -7.85 2.12
C ARG A 192 -18.54 -7.02 2.71
N GLU A 193 -18.61 -6.90 4.02
CA GLU A 193 -19.79 -6.35 4.70
C GLU A 193 -19.53 -5.04 5.45
N ARG A 194 -18.27 -4.65 5.71
CA ARG A 194 -17.96 -3.58 6.67
C ARG A 194 -16.86 -2.61 6.23
N CYS A 195 -17.09 -1.34 6.51
CA CYS A 195 -16.07 -0.28 6.37
C CYS A 195 -14.95 -0.34 7.41
N CYS A 196 -15.21 -0.98 8.56
CA CYS A 196 -14.35 -0.92 9.74
C CYS A 196 -14.31 -2.28 10.42
N LEU A 197 -13.20 -2.62 11.08
CA LEU A 197 -13.06 -3.91 11.79
C LEU A 197 -14.10 -4.07 12.89
N ILE A 198 -14.46 -2.98 13.56
CA ILE A 198 -15.47 -2.98 14.63
C ILE A 198 -16.53 -1.93 14.31
N PRO A 199 -17.73 -2.34 13.89
CA PRO A 199 -18.85 -1.41 13.76
C PRO A 199 -19.29 -0.97 15.17
N ASN A 200 -19.46 0.35 15.35
CA ASN A 200 -19.92 0.96 16.61
C ASN A 200 -18.96 0.77 17.80
N ALA A 201 -17.64 0.73 17.57
CA ALA A 201 -16.70 0.86 18.66
C ALA A 201 -16.98 2.19 19.39
N ASP A 202 -17.14 2.13 20.71
CA ASP A 202 -17.25 3.33 21.54
C ASP A 202 -16.01 4.21 21.26
N TRP A 203 -16.26 5.41 20.77
CA TRP A 203 -15.24 6.38 20.44
C TRP A 203 -14.37 6.65 21.70
N GLY A 204 -13.23 6.00 21.79
CA GLY A 204 -12.28 6.19 22.88
C GLY A 204 -11.59 4.95 23.42
N ALA A 205 -12.00 3.74 23.03
CA ALA A 205 -11.41 2.53 23.63
C ALA A 205 -10.06 2.13 23.01
N ASN A 206 -9.85 2.34 21.70
CA ASN A 206 -8.59 2.03 21.02
C ASN A 206 -8.62 2.69 19.62
N GLU A 207 -7.68 3.61 19.35
CA GLU A 207 -7.59 4.32 18.07
C GLU A 207 -7.49 3.35 16.88
N ALA A 208 -6.70 2.27 17.00
CA ALA A 208 -6.54 1.27 15.95
C ALA A 208 -7.86 0.60 15.55
N GLN A 209 -8.78 0.39 16.46
CA GLN A 209 -10.07 -0.24 16.18
C GLN A 209 -10.96 0.63 15.27
N ASN A 210 -10.80 1.94 15.34
CA ASN A 210 -11.59 2.90 14.57
C ASN A 210 -10.94 3.26 13.22
N GLU A 211 -9.62 3.14 13.11
CA GLU A 211 -8.85 3.57 11.95
C GLU A 211 -8.52 2.43 10.99
N VAL A 212 -8.56 1.18 11.46
CA VAL A 212 -8.17 0.01 10.66
C VAL A 212 -9.38 -0.60 9.97
N SER A 213 -9.26 -0.78 8.67
CA SER A 213 -10.26 -1.44 7.82
C SER A 213 -9.75 -2.79 7.27
N PRO A 214 -10.63 -3.70 6.85
CA PRO A 214 -10.20 -4.94 6.20
C PRO A 214 -9.34 -4.72 4.97
N SER A 215 -9.57 -3.65 4.20
CA SER A 215 -8.79 -3.28 3.02
C SER A 215 -7.35 -2.88 3.32
N ASP A 216 -7.04 -2.48 4.56
CA ASP A 216 -5.67 -2.21 4.99
C ASP A 216 -4.83 -3.49 5.13
N PHE A 217 -5.48 -4.64 5.24
CA PHE A 217 -4.83 -5.94 5.27
C PHE A 217 -4.71 -6.59 3.88
N SER A 218 -5.74 -6.46 3.04
CA SER A 218 -5.72 -7.03 1.69
C SER A 218 -6.70 -6.30 0.78
N THR A 219 -6.25 -5.92 -0.41
CA THR A 219 -7.11 -5.32 -1.44
C THR A 219 -7.79 -6.37 -2.32
N GLU A 220 -7.46 -7.65 -2.16
CA GLU A 220 -7.99 -8.75 -2.96
C GLU A 220 -9.36 -9.26 -2.46
N LEU A 221 -9.84 -8.76 -1.31
CA LEU A 221 -11.10 -9.16 -0.67
C LEU A 221 -12.37 -8.81 -1.48
N TYR A 222 -12.25 -7.90 -2.44
CA TYR A 222 -13.39 -7.30 -3.16
C TYR A 222 -13.49 -7.75 -4.61
N LYS A 223 -12.83 -8.82 -5.01
CA LYS A 223 -12.86 -9.38 -6.36
C LYS A 223 -13.84 -10.52 -6.53
#